data_c1a7e241b246fcbd2891c1dbc1db7e1e
#
_entry.id   c1a7e241b246fcbd2891c1dbc1db7e1e
#
_cell.length_a   1.000
_cell.length_b   1.000
_cell.length_c   1.000
_cell.angle_alpha   90.00
_cell.angle_beta   90.00
_cell.angle_gamma   90.00
#
_symmetry.space_group_name_H-M   'P 1'
#
loop_
_entity.id
_entity.type
_entity.pdbx_description
1 polymer ?
#
loop_
_entity_poly.entity_id
_entity_poly.type
_entity_poly.pdbx_seq_one_letter_code
_entity_poly.pdbx_strand_id
1 'polypeptide(L)'
;DDYKNQSKLYALAVARKDKLVSFLREKNYENVKNKPNITLYDGTASFLSENTIRIVSGKDETILEGKEIFINTGSTPILPAIDGLKESKYVYTSETLLQSNKLPAHLLVIGGGAVGLEFATMYAGFGSHVTLLEAGNRFLPKVDRDIAASMLEALNRKRINVRLNARVQSVYDTAEGITLTYTDSANGTPYYLKGDALLVAIGRKPMTAELNLEKAGIQTDKRGAIVVDNQLRTTAPHVWALGDVKGDEQFDYLSIDDFRIIRN
;
A
#
# COMPACT_ATOMS: atom_id res chain seq x y z
N ASP A 1 -21.93 -1.21 -25.62
CA ASP A 1 -22.72 -0.21 -24.85
C ASP A 1 -22.59 -0.39 -23.34
N ASP A 2 -22.47 -1.60 -22.83
CA ASP A 2 -22.39 -1.86 -21.39
C ASP A 2 -21.07 -1.30 -20.79
N TYR A 3 -19.93 -1.55 -21.40
CA TYR A 3 -18.63 -1.02 -20.94
C TYR A 3 -18.57 0.52 -20.91
N LYS A 4 -19.21 1.21 -21.85
CA LYS A 4 -19.26 2.67 -21.83
C LYS A 4 -20.07 3.20 -20.63
N ASN A 5 -21.17 2.53 -20.28
CA ASN A 5 -21.94 2.87 -19.10
C ASN A 5 -21.16 2.58 -17.81
N GLN A 6 -20.47 1.44 -17.74
CA GLN A 6 -19.61 1.08 -16.61
C GLN A 6 -18.47 2.07 -16.43
N SER A 7 -17.81 2.50 -17.51
CA SER A 7 -16.77 3.53 -17.46
C SER A 7 -17.28 4.87 -16.94
N LYS A 8 -18.51 5.27 -17.30
CA LYS A 8 -19.13 6.49 -16.75
C LYS A 8 -19.43 6.34 -15.26
N LEU A 9 -19.98 5.20 -14.85
CA LEU A 9 -20.26 4.92 -13.43
C LEU A 9 -18.97 4.90 -12.61
N TYR A 10 -17.91 4.31 -13.13
CA TYR A 10 -16.58 4.32 -12.51
C TYR A 10 -16.04 5.74 -12.36
N ALA A 11 -16.08 6.55 -13.40
CA ALA A 11 -15.62 7.95 -13.33
C ALA A 11 -16.42 8.76 -12.29
N LEU A 12 -17.74 8.55 -12.20
CA LEU A 12 -18.57 9.19 -11.16
C LEU A 12 -18.19 8.69 -9.75
N ALA A 13 -17.88 7.40 -9.58
CA ALA A 13 -17.43 6.84 -8.30
C ALA A 13 -16.09 7.44 -7.88
N VAL A 14 -15.13 7.57 -8.82
CA VAL A 14 -13.84 8.23 -8.57
C VAL A 14 -14.04 9.69 -8.16
N ALA A 15 -14.84 10.45 -8.90
CA ALA A 15 -15.11 11.86 -8.57
C ALA A 15 -15.77 12.02 -7.19
N ARG A 16 -16.71 11.11 -6.83
CA ARG A 16 -17.33 11.10 -5.51
C ARG A 16 -16.32 10.77 -4.40
N LYS A 17 -15.46 9.78 -4.64
CA LYS A 17 -14.36 9.42 -3.73
C LYS A 17 -13.41 10.60 -3.53
N ASP A 18 -12.98 11.28 -4.60
CA ASP A 18 -12.08 12.42 -4.53
C ASP A 18 -12.67 13.57 -3.71
N LYS A 19 -13.97 13.90 -3.95
CA LYS A 19 -14.67 14.91 -3.16
C LYS A 19 -14.72 14.56 -1.68
N LEU A 20 -15.03 13.30 -1.34
CA LEU A 20 -15.09 12.83 0.04
C LEU A 20 -13.71 12.87 0.70
N VAL A 21 -12.68 12.36 0.02
CA VAL A 21 -11.31 12.32 0.56
C VAL A 21 -10.78 13.74 0.77
N SER A 22 -11.00 14.65 -0.17
CA SER A 22 -10.59 16.07 -0.04
C SER A 22 -11.27 16.74 1.16
N PHE A 23 -12.59 16.54 1.29
CA PHE A 23 -13.35 17.05 2.44
C PHE A 23 -12.84 16.52 3.78
N LEU A 24 -12.59 15.21 3.88
CA LEU A 24 -12.10 14.59 5.11
C LEU A 24 -10.68 15.05 5.46
N ARG A 25 -9.80 15.18 4.45
CA ARG A 25 -8.43 15.70 4.65
C ARG A 25 -8.44 17.13 5.15
N GLU A 26 -9.21 18.01 4.52
CA GLU A 26 -9.35 19.40 4.95
C GLU A 26 -9.85 19.49 6.39
N LYS A 27 -10.93 18.76 6.69
CA LYS A 27 -11.50 18.73 8.02
C LYS A 27 -10.54 18.20 9.09
N ASN A 28 -9.77 17.16 8.78
CA ASN A 28 -8.76 16.63 9.70
C ASN A 28 -7.61 17.62 9.89
N TYR A 29 -7.16 18.26 8.82
CA TYR A 29 -6.11 19.28 8.86
C TYR A 29 -6.53 20.46 9.75
N GLU A 30 -7.72 21.00 9.54
CA GLU A 30 -8.27 22.10 10.35
C GLU A 30 -8.48 21.71 11.80
N ASN A 31 -8.93 20.49 12.09
CA ASN A 31 -9.09 19.98 13.44
C ASN A 31 -7.78 19.97 14.23
N VAL A 32 -6.66 19.72 13.56
CA VAL A 32 -5.32 19.76 14.20
C VAL A 32 -4.82 21.19 14.26
N LYS A 33 -4.85 21.93 13.17
CA LYS A 33 -4.32 23.29 13.03
C LYS A 33 -4.95 24.30 14.00
N ASN A 34 -6.24 24.13 14.26
CA ASN A 34 -7.00 25.07 15.12
C ASN A 34 -6.89 24.75 16.63
N LYS A 35 -6.08 23.76 17.02
CA LYS A 35 -5.84 23.47 18.46
C LYS A 35 -4.78 24.41 19.02
N PRO A 36 -5.05 25.15 20.12
CA PRO A 36 -4.11 26.15 20.62
C PRO A 36 -2.80 25.58 21.19
N ASN A 37 -2.78 24.30 21.50
CA ASN A 37 -1.63 23.57 22.06
C ASN A 37 -0.92 22.68 21.02
N ILE A 38 -1.25 22.81 19.73
CA ILE A 38 -0.63 22.04 18.65
C ILE A 38 -0.01 23.00 17.64
N THR A 39 1.25 22.76 17.29
CA THR A 39 1.91 23.41 16.17
C THR A 39 2.07 22.38 15.05
N LEU A 40 1.51 22.68 13.89
CA LEU A 40 1.57 21.82 12.72
C LEU A 40 2.68 22.30 11.78
N TYR A 41 3.54 21.37 11.38
CA TYR A 41 4.60 21.59 10.38
C TYR A 41 4.37 20.69 9.18
N ASP A 42 4.26 21.28 8.00
CA ASP A 42 4.18 20.57 6.74
C ASP A 42 5.57 20.38 6.14
N GLY A 43 6.03 19.14 6.01
CA GLY A 43 7.35 18.83 5.47
C GLY A 43 7.79 17.40 5.70
N THR A 44 9.01 17.09 5.25
CA THR A 44 9.66 15.80 5.48
C THR A 44 10.51 15.88 6.73
N ALA A 45 10.17 15.04 7.72
CA ALA A 45 10.88 14.98 9.01
C ALA A 45 11.98 13.91 8.97
N SER A 46 13.13 14.22 9.63
CA SER A 46 14.22 13.25 9.85
C SER A 46 14.96 13.56 11.14
N PHE A 47 15.54 12.55 11.77
CA PHE A 47 16.37 12.74 12.98
C PHE A 47 17.72 13.38 12.64
N LEU A 48 18.15 14.31 13.50
CA LEU A 48 19.52 14.81 13.56
C LEU A 48 20.29 14.22 14.75
N SER A 49 19.58 13.91 15.83
CA SER A 49 20.08 13.27 17.05
C SER A 49 18.95 12.52 17.76
N GLU A 50 19.18 11.99 18.96
CA GLU A 50 18.20 11.26 19.78
C GLU A 50 16.89 12.04 20.01
N ASN A 51 16.98 13.36 20.19
CA ASN A 51 15.86 14.24 20.55
C ASN A 51 15.62 15.38 19.55
N THR A 52 16.41 15.46 18.47
CA THR A 52 16.36 16.57 17.51
C THR A 52 15.87 16.11 16.15
N ILE A 53 14.82 16.76 15.65
CA ILE A 53 14.20 16.49 14.36
C ILE A 53 14.38 17.69 13.44
N ARG A 54 14.80 17.42 12.21
CA ARG A 54 14.81 18.37 11.11
C ARG A 54 13.58 18.16 10.25
N ILE A 55 12.89 19.25 9.89
CA ILE A 55 11.75 19.28 8.98
C ILE A 55 12.13 20.13 7.78
N VAL A 56 12.01 19.57 6.58
CA VAL A 56 12.28 20.26 5.32
C VAL A 56 10.98 20.46 4.55
N SER A 57 10.66 21.70 4.23
CA SER A 57 9.49 22.11 3.44
C SER A 57 9.93 23.03 2.29
N GLY A 58 10.10 22.45 1.11
CA GLY A 58 10.66 23.18 -0.04
C GLY A 58 12.09 23.64 0.22
N LYS A 59 12.29 24.95 0.38
CA LYS A 59 13.61 25.56 0.70
C LYS A 59 13.77 25.87 2.20
N ASP A 60 12.69 25.74 2.96
CA ASP A 60 12.69 26.07 4.38
C ASP A 60 13.08 24.84 5.20
N GLU A 61 13.85 25.12 6.26
CA GLU A 61 14.27 24.11 7.23
C GLU A 61 13.91 24.58 8.64
N THR A 62 13.31 23.69 9.41
CA THR A 62 12.99 23.91 10.83
C THR A 62 13.61 22.79 11.65
N ILE A 63 14.25 23.15 12.77
CA ILE A 63 14.82 22.20 13.71
C ILE A 63 14.00 22.27 15.01
N LEU A 64 13.57 21.11 15.47
CA LEU A 64 12.79 20.96 16.70
C LEU A 64 13.51 20.01 17.65
N GLU A 65 13.46 20.33 18.94
CA GLU A 65 13.85 19.44 20.02
C GLU A 65 12.61 18.92 20.74
N GLY A 66 12.48 17.58 20.86
CA GLY A 66 11.36 16.91 21.49
C GLY A 66 11.78 16.19 22.77
N LYS A 67 11.03 16.36 23.88
CA LYS A 67 11.23 15.56 25.08
C LYS A 67 10.72 14.14 24.91
N GLU A 68 9.64 13.99 24.15
CA GLU A 68 9.02 12.73 23.77
C GLU A 68 8.70 12.78 22.28
N ILE A 69 8.98 11.71 21.55
CA ILE A 69 8.83 11.63 20.10
C ILE A 69 8.00 10.40 19.75
N PHE A 70 6.99 10.58 18.91
CA PHE A 70 6.12 9.52 18.43
C PHE A 70 6.23 9.39 16.91
N ILE A 71 6.67 8.21 16.44
CA ILE A 71 6.82 7.93 15.02
C ILE A 71 5.58 7.19 14.54
N ASN A 72 4.81 7.81 13.64
CA ASN A 72 3.62 7.23 13.03
C ASN A 72 3.58 7.50 11.52
N THR A 73 4.69 7.22 10.85
CA THR A 73 4.88 7.51 9.43
C THR A 73 4.24 6.48 8.50
N GLY A 74 3.71 5.38 9.07
CA GLY A 74 2.95 4.40 8.31
C GLY A 74 3.79 3.52 7.39
N SER A 75 3.20 3.11 6.28
CA SER A 75 3.78 2.20 5.29
C SER A 75 3.54 2.67 3.86
N THR A 76 4.26 2.11 2.91
CA THR A 76 4.13 2.36 1.46
C THR A 76 4.09 1.04 0.69
N PRO A 77 3.40 0.95 -0.47
CA PRO A 77 3.40 -0.24 -1.30
C PRO A 77 4.82 -0.67 -1.72
N ILE A 78 5.04 -1.98 -1.76
CA ILE A 78 6.29 -2.55 -2.29
C ILE A 78 6.20 -2.64 -3.80
N LEU A 79 7.18 -2.07 -4.50
CA LEU A 79 7.43 -2.32 -5.92
C LEU A 79 8.61 -3.29 -6.04
N PRO A 80 8.40 -4.51 -6.54
CA PRO A 80 9.47 -5.50 -6.67
C PRO A 80 10.44 -5.13 -7.81
N ALA A 81 11.65 -5.69 -7.76
CA ALA A 81 12.61 -5.58 -8.85
C ALA A 81 12.24 -6.57 -9.98
N ILE A 82 11.17 -6.26 -10.70
CA ILE A 82 10.75 -6.95 -11.91
C ILE A 82 11.15 -6.09 -13.09
N ASP A 83 11.71 -6.72 -14.11
CA ASP A 83 12.20 -6.03 -15.31
C ASP A 83 11.08 -5.26 -16.02
N GLY A 84 11.34 -3.99 -16.35
CA GLY A 84 10.38 -3.07 -16.98
C GLY A 84 9.26 -2.53 -16.08
N LEU A 85 9.19 -2.97 -14.80
CA LEU A 85 8.06 -2.60 -13.94
C LEU A 85 8.03 -1.11 -13.58
N LYS A 86 9.20 -0.51 -13.28
CA LYS A 86 9.30 0.88 -12.85
C LYS A 86 9.12 1.87 -14.00
N GLU A 87 9.48 1.46 -15.19
CA GLU A 87 9.46 2.27 -16.42
C GLU A 87 8.08 2.30 -17.08
N SER A 88 7.21 1.35 -16.74
CA SER A 88 5.89 1.21 -17.35
C SER A 88 4.89 2.27 -16.84
N LYS A 89 4.19 2.91 -17.76
CA LYS A 89 3.10 3.86 -17.49
C LYS A 89 1.76 3.19 -17.15
N TYR A 90 1.69 1.87 -17.27
CA TYR A 90 0.48 1.08 -16.98
C TYR A 90 0.58 0.34 -15.64
N VAL A 91 1.68 0.52 -14.90
CA VAL A 91 1.88 -0.06 -13.57
C VAL A 91 1.36 0.89 -12.50
N TYR A 92 0.59 0.33 -11.60
CA TYR A 92 -0.05 1.06 -10.50
C TYR A 92 0.21 0.38 -9.16
N THR A 93 0.25 1.18 -8.12
CA THR A 93 0.07 0.75 -6.73
C THR A 93 -1.41 0.91 -6.32
N SER A 94 -1.79 0.43 -5.15
CA SER A 94 -3.12 0.69 -4.58
C SER A 94 -3.44 2.19 -4.48
N GLU A 95 -2.43 3.02 -4.24
CA GLU A 95 -2.60 4.47 -4.11
C GLU A 95 -2.83 5.13 -5.47
N THR A 96 -2.02 4.79 -6.48
CA THR A 96 -2.10 5.42 -7.81
C THR A 96 -3.26 4.90 -8.66
N LEU A 97 -3.65 3.63 -8.50
CA LEU A 97 -4.80 3.08 -9.23
C LEU A 97 -6.12 3.71 -8.77
N LEU A 98 -6.27 4.02 -7.48
CA LEU A 98 -7.43 4.74 -6.96
C LEU A 98 -7.55 6.18 -7.46
N GLN A 99 -6.48 6.76 -7.99
CA GLN A 99 -6.47 8.11 -8.57
C GLN A 99 -6.78 8.11 -10.07
N SER A 100 -6.76 6.93 -10.71
CA SER A 100 -7.05 6.80 -12.14
C SER A 100 -8.54 6.98 -12.42
N ASN A 101 -8.90 7.84 -13.37
CA ASN A 101 -10.28 8.02 -13.86
C ASN A 101 -10.63 7.04 -14.99
N LYS A 102 -9.66 6.25 -15.45
CA LYS A 102 -9.84 5.29 -16.54
C LYS A 102 -10.11 3.91 -15.96
N LEU A 103 -11.28 3.34 -16.24
CA LEU A 103 -11.58 1.95 -15.93
C LEU A 103 -10.77 1.06 -16.88
N PRO A 104 -9.88 0.18 -16.39
CA PRO A 104 -9.21 -0.78 -17.25
C PRO A 104 -10.21 -1.83 -17.76
N ALA A 105 -10.16 -2.16 -19.03
CA ALA A 105 -10.96 -3.28 -19.57
C ALA A 105 -10.40 -4.61 -19.06
N HIS A 106 -9.08 -4.73 -18.99
CA HIS A 106 -8.41 -5.89 -18.39
C HIS A 106 -7.36 -5.45 -17.36
N LEU A 107 -7.68 -5.66 -16.09
CA LEU A 107 -6.78 -5.41 -14.96
C LEU A 107 -5.99 -6.68 -14.63
N LEU A 108 -4.67 -6.57 -14.69
CA LEU A 108 -3.76 -7.57 -14.13
C LEU A 108 -3.42 -7.19 -12.69
N VAL A 109 -3.38 -8.18 -11.78
CA VAL A 109 -3.06 -7.95 -10.37
C VAL A 109 -1.94 -8.91 -9.96
N ILE A 110 -0.83 -8.38 -9.44
CA ILE A 110 0.23 -9.19 -8.83
C ILE A 110 0.04 -9.18 -7.32
N GLY A 111 -0.19 -10.35 -6.74
CA GLY A 111 -0.38 -10.58 -5.30
C GLY A 111 -1.82 -10.89 -4.92
N GLY A 112 -2.01 -12.08 -4.34
CA GLY A 112 -3.30 -12.63 -3.88
C GLY A 112 -3.62 -12.34 -2.41
N GLY A 113 -3.00 -11.31 -1.81
CA GLY A 113 -3.29 -10.83 -0.46
C GLY A 113 -4.54 -9.95 -0.38
N ALA A 114 -4.85 -9.41 0.82
CA ALA A 114 -6.06 -8.61 1.07
C ALA A 114 -6.24 -7.47 0.05
N VAL A 115 -5.23 -6.62 -0.14
CA VAL A 115 -5.28 -5.49 -1.09
C VAL A 115 -5.55 -5.97 -2.52
N GLY A 116 -4.85 -7.01 -2.98
CA GLY A 116 -5.07 -7.56 -4.34
C GLY A 116 -6.49 -8.08 -4.54
N LEU A 117 -7.07 -8.74 -3.54
CA LEU A 117 -8.43 -9.26 -3.57
C LEU A 117 -9.49 -8.17 -3.51
N GLU A 118 -9.30 -7.14 -2.70
CA GLU A 118 -10.18 -5.97 -2.63
C GLU A 118 -10.26 -5.27 -3.97
N PHE A 119 -9.10 -4.97 -4.58
CA PHE A 119 -9.04 -4.34 -5.90
C PHE A 119 -9.62 -5.26 -7.00
N ALA A 120 -9.26 -6.54 -7.00
CA ALA A 120 -9.80 -7.50 -7.96
C ALA A 120 -11.33 -7.55 -7.92
N THR A 121 -11.92 -7.62 -6.72
CA THR A 121 -13.39 -7.67 -6.57
C THR A 121 -14.05 -6.34 -6.90
N MET A 122 -13.45 -5.22 -6.55
CA MET A 122 -13.95 -3.89 -6.86
C MET A 122 -13.97 -3.63 -8.37
N TYR A 123 -12.86 -3.90 -9.06
CA TYR A 123 -12.76 -3.66 -10.51
C TYR A 123 -13.60 -4.64 -11.32
N ALA A 124 -13.69 -5.90 -10.90
CA ALA A 124 -14.65 -6.85 -11.50
C ALA A 124 -16.09 -6.39 -11.32
N GLY A 125 -16.43 -5.76 -10.18
CA GLY A 125 -17.73 -5.15 -9.93
C GLY A 125 -18.04 -3.96 -10.86
N PHE A 126 -17.02 -3.23 -11.31
CA PHE A 126 -17.15 -2.18 -12.33
C PHE A 126 -17.13 -2.72 -13.76
N GLY A 127 -16.92 -4.02 -13.94
CA GLY A 127 -16.97 -4.68 -15.27
C GLY A 127 -15.61 -4.93 -15.93
N SER A 128 -14.49 -4.71 -15.23
CA SER A 128 -13.17 -5.11 -15.71
C SER A 128 -13.05 -6.64 -15.76
N HIS A 129 -12.39 -7.16 -16.80
CA HIS A 129 -11.80 -8.49 -16.69
C HIS A 129 -10.62 -8.44 -15.74
N VAL A 130 -10.55 -9.35 -14.78
CA VAL A 130 -9.47 -9.35 -13.80
C VAL A 130 -8.72 -10.67 -13.81
N THR A 131 -7.39 -10.59 -13.94
CA THR A 131 -6.49 -11.74 -13.75
C THR A 131 -5.57 -11.45 -12.57
N LEU A 132 -5.66 -12.29 -11.54
CA LEU A 132 -4.85 -12.21 -10.33
C LEU A 132 -3.75 -13.27 -10.39
N LEU A 133 -2.49 -12.84 -10.25
CA LEU A 133 -1.30 -13.68 -10.24
C LEU A 133 -0.76 -13.78 -8.82
N GLU A 134 -0.67 -15.00 -8.31
CA GLU A 134 -0.08 -15.33 -7.01
C GLU A 134 1.14 -16.25 -7.23
N ALA A 135 2.28 -15.83 -6.71
CA ALA A 135 3.53 -16.57 -6.86
C ALA A 135 3.54 -17.89 -6.07
N GLY A 136 2.77 -17.93 -4.99
CA GLY A 136 2.63 -19.13 -4.15
C GLY A 136 1.79 -20.21 -4.82
N ASN A 137 2.01 -21.45 -4.38
CA ASN A 137 1.24 -22.62 -4.83
C ASN A 137 -0.10 -22.78 -4.09
N ARG A 138 -0.38 -21.91 -3.11
CA ARG A 138 -1.60 -21.94 -2.30
C ARG A 138 -2.24 -20.56 -2.25
N PHE A 139 -3.53 -20.52 -2.49
CA PHE A 139 -4.33 -19.32 -2.31
C PHE A 139 -4.54 -19.06 -0.81
N LEU A 140 -4.30 -17.81 -0.37
CA LEU A 140 -4.44 -17.35 1.01
C LEU A 140 -3.80 -18.32 2.03
N PRO A 141 -2.48 -18.55 2.01
CA PRO A 141 -1.82 -19.62 2.78
C PRO A 141 -1.92 -19.43 4.30
N LYS A 142 -2.26 -18.24 4.79
CA LYS A 142 -2.42 -17.92 6.23
C LYS A 142 -3.87 -18.04 6.71
N VAL A 143 -4.81 -18.35 5.81
CA VAL A 143 -6.24 -18.48 6.10
C VAL A 143 -6.61 -19.97 6.13
N ASP A 144 -7.62 -20.33 6.91
CA ASP A 144 -8.16 -21.68 6.97
C ASP A 144 -8.58 -22.18 5.59
N ARG A 145 -8.37 -23.48 5.32
CA ARG A 145 -8.50 -24.04 3.97
C ARG A 145 -9.90 -23.96 3.39
N ASP A 146 -10.92 -24.15 4.20
CA ASP A 146 -12.34 -24.08 3.83
C ASP A 146 -12.74 -22.63 3.51
N ILE A 147 -12.24 -21.67 4.28
CA ILE A 147 -12.44 -20.25 4.02
C ILE A 147 -11.74 -19.81 2.73
N ALA A 148 -10.47 -20.24 2.54
CA ALA A 148 -9.74 -19.95 1.31
C ALA A 148 -10.42 -20.56 0.07
N ALA A 149 -10.95 -21.79 0.17
CA ALA A 149 -11.69 -22.45 -0.90
C ALA A 149 -13.00 -21.71 -1.22
N SER A 150 -13.79 -21.35 -0.20
CA SER A 150 -15.02 -20.58 -0.36
C SER A 150 -14.77 -19.20 -1.00
N MET A 151 -13.67 -18.53 -0.63
CA MET A 151 -13.26 -17.27 -1.26
C MET A 151 -12.91 -17.47 -2.72
N LEU A 152 -12.14 -18.51 -3.07
CA LEU A 152 -11.78 -18.81 -4.45
C LEU A 152 -13.01 -19.08 -5.32
N GLU A 153 -14.01 -19.81 -4.79
CA GLU A 153 -15.28 -20.00 -5.48
C GLU A 153 -16.03 -18.67 -5.69
N ALA A 154 -16.01 -17.79 -4.70
CA ALA A 154 -16.65 -16.47 -4.81
C ALA A 154 -15.97 -15.61 -5.90
N LEU A 155 -14.64 -15.67 -6.01
CA LEU A 155 -13.89 -15.00 -7.08
C LEU A 155 -14.23 -15.59 -8.45
N ASN A 156 -14.30 -16.91 -8.56
CA ASN A 156 -14.68 -17.59 -9.80
C ASN A 156 -16.11 -17.20 -10.26
N ARG A 157 -17.08 -17.11 -9.32
CA ARG A 157 -18.43 -16.60 -9.63
C ARG A 157 -18.42 -15.17 -10.17
N LYS A 158 -17.48 -14.35 -9.73
CA LYS A 158 -17.24 -12.98 -10.23
C LYS A 158 -16.39 -12.95 -11.52
N ARG A 159 -16.03 -14.11 -12.08
CA ARG A 159 -15.18 -14.26 -13.27
C ARG A 159 -13.79 -13.65 -13.10
N ILE A 160 -13.27 -13.60 -11.88
CA ILE A 160 -11.90 -13.23 -11.59
C ILE A 160 -11.03 -14.48 -11.80
N ASN A 161 -10.06 -14.37 -12.70
CA ASN A 161 -9.16 -15.47 -13.05
C ASN A 161 -7.96 -15.49 -12.10
N VAL A 162 -7.87 -16.46 -11.19
CA VAL A 162 -6.76 -16.61 -10.26
C VAL A 162 -5.73 -17.59 -10.81
N ARG A 163 -4.47 -17.16 -10.90
CA ARG A 163 -3.31 -17.95 -11.33
C ARG A 163 -2.36 -18.12 -10.15
N LEU A 164 -2.28 -19.34 -9.64
CA LEU A 164 -1.27 -19.74 -8.64
C LEU A 164 0.03 -20.15 -9.32
N ASN A 165 1.12 -20.26 -8.58
CA ASN A 165 2.47 -20.55 -9.08
C ASN A 165 2.96 -19.53 -10.14
N ALA A 166 2.32 -18.38 -10.24
CA ALA A 166 2.56 -17.39 -11.28
C ALA A 166 3.65 -16.41 -10.86
N ARG A 167 4.91 -16.73 -11.12
CA ARG A 167 6.07 -15.88 -10.84
C ARG A 167 6.30 -14.93 -12.00
N VAL A 168 5.96 -13.66 -11.81
CA VAL A 168 6.17 -12.60 -12.81
C VAL A 168 7.68 -12.35 -12.99
N GLN A 169 8.11 -12.26 -14.24
CA GLN A 169 9.50 -12.10 -14.64
C GLN A 169 9.77 -10.71 -15.20
N SER A 170 8.91 -10.23 -16.09
CA SER A 170 9.07 -8.95 -16.74
C SER A 170 7.75 -8.37 -17.20
N VAL A 171 7.74 -7.08 -17.44
CA VAL A 171 6.64 -6.37 -18.08
C VAL A 171 7.18 -5.43 -19.15
N TYR A 172 6.41 -5.17 -20.18
CA TYR A 172 6.73 -4.18 -21.20
C TYR A 172 5.47 -3.51 -21.74
N ASP A 173 5.61 -2.23 -22.03
CA ASP A 173 4.53 -1.44 -22.61
C ASP A 173 4.36 -1.75 -24.09
N THR A 174 3.11 -1.74 -24.56
CA THR A 174 2.72 -1.82 -25.95
C THR A 174 1.90 -0.59 -26.33
N ALA A 175 1.56 -0.44 -27.62
CA ALA A 175 0.68 0.64 -28.06
C ALA A 175 -0.72 0.58 -27.41
N GLU A 176 -1.17 -0.62 -27.06
CA GLU A 176 -2.52 -0.90 -26.56
C GLU A 176 -2.60 -1.12 -25.05
N GLY A 177 -1.46 -1.21 -24.34
CA GLY A 177 -1.44 -1.51 -22.93
C GLY A 177 -0.11 -2.10 -22.47
N ILE A 178 -0.17 -3.07 -21.57
CA ILE A 178 0.99 -3.74 -20.97
C ILE A 178 0.95 -5.23 -21.29
N THR A 179 2.10 -5.82 -21.56
CA THR A 179 2.29 -7.27 -21.61
C THR A 179 3.15 -7.69 -20.41
N LEU A 180 2.68 -8.70 -19.69
CA LEU A 180 3.35 -9.30 -18.55
C LEU A 180 3.79 -10.72 -18.92
N THR A 181 5.02 -11.07 -18.57
CA THR A 181 5.52 -12.45 -18.66
C THR A 181 5.62 -13.06 -17.27
N TYR A 182 5.17 -14.28 -17.12
CA TYR A 182 5.34 -15.04 -15.90
C TYR A 182 5.69 -16.49 -16.19
N THR A 183 6.36 -17.14 -15.25
CA THR A 183 6.64 -18.57 -15.29
C THR A 183 5.77 -19.27 -14.27
N ASP A 184 5.12 -20.35 -14.69
CA ASP A 184 4.48 -21.30 -13.76
C ASP A 184 5.59 -22.06 -13.03
N SER A 185 5.77 -21.77 -11.73
CA SER A 185 6.84 -22.37 -10.93
C SER A 185 6.63 -23.85 -10.64
N ALA A 186 5.44 -24.43 -10.94
CA ALA A 186 5.19 -25.86 -10.80
C ALA A 186 5.81 -26.67 -11.94
N ASN A 187 5.89 -26.12 -13.15
CA ASN A 187 6.35 -26.84 -14.36
C ASN A 187 7.38 -26.10 -15.21
N GLY A 188 7.74 -24.85 -14.82
CA GLY A 188 8.69 -24.02 -15.55
C GLY A 188 8.17 -23.43 -16.87
N THR A 189 6.88 -23.56 -17.16
CA THR A 189 6.30 -23.08 -18.43
C THR A 189 6.15 -21.55 -18.41
N PRO A 190 6.66 -20.82 -19.42
CA PRO A 190 6.43 -19.40 -19.56
C PRO A 190 5.06 -19.09 -20.16
N TYR A 191 4.44 -18.03 -19.67
CA TYR A 191 3.16 -17.51 -20.16
C TYR A 191 3.22 -16.01 -20.37
N TYR A 192 2.32 -15.51 -21.22
CA TYR A 192 2.17 -14.09 -21.53
C TYR A 192 0.73 -13.67 -21.27
N LEU A 193 0.56 -12.53 -20.62
CA LEU A 193 -0.75 -11.92 -20.42
C LEU A 193 -0.71 -10.47 -20.88
N LYS A 194 -1.80 -10.04 -21.50
CA LYS A 194 -2.00 -8.66 -21.92
C LYS A 194 -3.05 -8.01 -21.03
N GLY A 195 -2.86 -6.74 -20.71
CA GLY A 195 -3.80 -5.93 -19.96
C GLY A 195 -3.63 -4.46 -20.31
N ASP A 196 -4.49 -3.62 -19.82
CA ASP A 196 -4.41 -2.16 -19.96
C ASP A 196 -4.13 -1.46 -18.62
N ALA A 197 -4.03 -2.22 -17.54
CA ALA A 197 -3.47 -1.80 -16.27
C ALA A 197 -2.90 -3.00 -15.49
N LEU A 198 -1.85 -2.75 -14.71
CA LEU A 198 -1.22 -3.72 -13.82
C LEU A 198 -1.15 -3.15 -12.40
N LEU A 199 -1.86 -3.75 -11.47
CA LEU A 199 -1.76 -3.45 -10.05
C LEU A 199 -0.69 -4.30 -9.38
N VAL A 200 0.24 -3.68 -8.67
CA VAL A 200 1.20 -4.35 -7.80
C VAL A 200 0.69 -4.31 -6.36
N ALA A 201 0.32 -5.47 -5.81
CA ALA A 201 -0.28 -5.65 -4.49
C ALA A 201 0.41 -6.76 -3.67
N ILE A 202 1.76 -6.79 -3.69
CA ILE A 202 2.58 -7.83 -3.05
C ILE A 202 2.92 -7.57 -1.58
N GLY A 203 2.38 -6.49 -1.01
CA GLY A 203 2.57 -6.07 0.36
C GLY A 203 3.01 -4.62 0.48
N ARG A 204 3.27 -4.21 1.71
CA ARG A 204 3.68 -2.86 2.08
C ARG A 204 4.96 -2.94 2.93
N LYS A 205 5.75 -1.89 2.92
CA LYS A 205 6.95 -1.73 3.76
C LYS A 205 6.82 -0.48 4.64
N PRO A 206 7.40 -0.48 5.84
CA PRO A 206 7.44 0.68 6.72
C PRO A 206 8.08 1.90 6.05
N MET A 207 7.53 3.09 6.32
CA MET A 207 8.10 4.36 5.84
C MET A 207 9.15 4.87 6.82
N THR A 208 10.34 4.26 6.78
CA THR A 208 11.47 4.55 7.67
C THR A 208 12.71 5.07 6.94
N ALA A 209 12.80 4.89 5.63
CA ALA A 209 14.03 5.13 4.87
C ALA A 209 14.56 6.59 4.94
N GLU A 210 13.67 7.58 5.09
CA GLU A 210 14.04 8.99 5.12
C GLU A 210 14.15 9.57 6.55
N LEU A 211 13.88 8.74 7.57
CA LEU A 211 13.85 9.19 8.95
C LEU A 211 15.23 9.36 9.58
N ASN A 212 16.30 8.80 9.01
CA ASN A 212 17.66 8.77 9.58
C ASN A 212 17.67 8.19 11.02
N LEU A 213 16.99 7.06 11.21
CA LEU A 213 16.76 6.43 12.53
C LEU A 213 18.08 6.10 13.27
N GLU A 214 19.14 5.82 12.55
CA GLU A 214 20.48 5.53 13.07
C GLU A 214 21.04 6.70 13.89
N LYS A 215 20.69 7.96 13.54
CA LYS A 215 21.13 9.15 14.28
C LYS A 215 20.50 9.26 15.66
N ALA A 216 19.35 8.63 15.84
CA ALA A 216 18.66 8.54 17.11
C ALA A 216 18.91 7.21 17.86
N GLY A 217 19.74 6.31 17.32
CA GLY A 217 19.98 4.99 17.92
C GLY A 217 18.77 4.05 17.82
N ILE A 218 17.83 4.32 16.92
CA ILE A 218 16.62 3.52 16.73
C ILE A 218 16.92 2.35 15.80
N GLN A 219 16.68 1.13 16.31
CA GLN A 219 16.88 -0.11 15.54
C GLN A 219 15.66 -0.46 14.70
N THR A 220 15.95 -1.08 13.53
CA THR A 220 14.93 -1.66 12.65
C THR A 220 15.19 -3.14 12.43
N ASP A 221 14.12 -3.88 12.09
CA ASP A 221 14.22 -5.26 11.65
C ASP A 221 14.76 -5.35 10.20
N LYS A 222 14.91 -6.59 9.70
CA LYS A 222 15.39 -6.86 8.33
C LYS A 222 14.46 -6.30 7.22
N ARG A 223 13.22 -5.96 7.54
CA ARG A 223 12.23 -5.37 6.63
C ARG A 223 12.16 -3.85 6.74
N GLY A 224 12.97 -3.25 7.62
CA GLY A 224 12.99 -1.82 7.89
C GLY A 224 11.92 -1.35 8.88
N ALA A 225 11.23 -2.27 9.58
CA ALA A 225 10.26 -1.93 10.60
C ALA A 225 10.97 -1.52 11.90
N ILE A 226 10.45 -0.50 12.57
CA ILE A 226 11.01 -0.04 13.85
C ILE A 226 10.76 -1.11 14.92
N VAL A 227 11.83 -1.53 15.59
CA VAL A 227 11.76 -2.48 16.71
C VAL A 227 11.19 -1.77 17.94
N VAL A 228 10.13 -2.34 18.52
CA VAL A 228 9.46 -1.82 19.72
C VAL A 228 9.24 -2.91 20.76
N ASP A 229 9.11 -2.51 22.03
CA ASP A 229 8.66 -3.36 23.13
C ASP A 229 7.11 -3.42 23.20
N ASN A 230 6.59 -4.14 24.20
CA ASN A 230 5.14 -4.26 24.43
C ASN A 230 4.45 -2.94 24.85
N GLN A 231 5.21 -1.90 25.15
CA GLN A 231 4.74 -0.54 25.43
C GLN A 231 4.99 0.42 24.28
N LEU A 232 5.32 -0.14 23.11
CA LEU A 232 5.62 0.57 21.86
C LEU A 232 6.84 1.52 21.95
N ARG A 233 7.72 1.31 22.94
CA ARG A 233 8.98 2.04 23.07
C ARG A 233 9.98 1.48 22.08
N THR A 234 10.69 2.36 21.40
CA THR A 234 11.80 1.98 20.52
C THR A 234 13.06 1.67 21.34
N THR A 235 14.16 1.37 20.68
CA THR A 235 15.47 1.22 21.33
C THR A 235 16.09 2.54 21.80
N ALA A 236 15.56 3.68 21.34
CA ALA A 236 15.94 5.00 21.82
C ALA A 236 15.04 5.43 23.00
N PRO A 237 15.60 5.99 24.09
CA PRO A 237 14.80 6.54 25.19
C PRO A 237 13.83 7.61 24.66
N HIS A 238 12.64 7.72 25.25
CA HIS A 238 11.60 8.72 24.92
C HIS A 238 11.16 8.77 23.45
N VAL A 239 11.39 7.68 22.69
CA VAL A 239 10.89 7.56 21.32
C VAL A 239 10.00 6.32 21.20
N TRP A 240 8.79 6.52 20.73
CA TRP A 240 7.79 5.46 20.48
C TRP A 240 7.50 5.33 18.99
N ALA A 241 7.10 4.15 18.57
CA ALA A 241 6.59 3.94 17.23
C ALA A 241 5.25 3.19 17.26
N LEU A 242 4.29 3.63 16.43
CA LEU A 242 2.94 3.09 16.41
C LEU A 242 2.40 2.98 14.97
N GLY A 243 1.44 2.08 14.79
CA GLY A 243 0.86 1.78 13.48
C GLY A 243 1.81 1.00 12.56
N ASP A 244 1.61 1.11 11.25
CA ASP A 244 2.29 0.30 10.23
C ASP A 244 3.82 0.41 10.24
N VAL A 245 4.38 1.48 10.79
CA VAL A 245 5.83 1.70 10.82
C VAL A 245 6.58 0.68 11.66
N LYS A 246 5.92 0.02 12.61
CA LYS A 246 6.47 -1.08 13.41
C LYS A 246 6.37 -2.47 12.76
N GLY A 247 5.76 -2.55 11.56
CA GLY A 247 5.84 -3.70 10.67
C GLY A 247 5.00 -4.93 11.02
N ASP A 248 4.14 -4.86 12.02
CA ASP A 248 3.16 -5.89 12.36
C ASP A 248 2.04 -6.00 11.32
N GLU A 249 0.94 -6.65 11.66
CA GLU A 249 -0.24 -6.65 10.82
C GLU A 249 -0.74 -5.20 10.60
N GLN A 250 -0.92 -4.82 9.34
CA GLN A 250 -1.17 -3.44 8.94
C GLN A 250 -2.68 -3.21 8.77
N PHE A 251 -3.37 -3.04 9.92
CA PHE A 251 -4.80 -2.76 9.98
C PHE A 251 -5.09 -1.50 10.80
N ASP A 252 -6.08 -0.73 10.39
CA ASP A 252 -6.44 0.54 11.04
C ASP A 252 -6.76 0.39 12.51
N TYR A 253 -7.44 -0.70 12.91
CA TYR A 253 -7.80 -0.94 14.31
C TYR A 253 -6.58 -1.20 15.19
N LEU A 254 -5.48 -1.75 14.67
CA LEU A 254 -4.23 -1.92 15.41
C LEU A 254 -3.58 -0.57 15.70
N SER A 255 -3.61 0.38 14.77
CA SER A 255 -3.12 1.73 15.01
C SER A 255 -3.90 2.45 16.12
N ILE A 256 -5.21 2.19 16.22
CA ILE A 256 -6.05 2.73 17.31
C ILE A 256 -5.70 2.06 18.65
N ASP A 257 -5.40 0.78 18.63
CA ASP A 257 -5.01 0.04 19.84
C ASP A 257 -3.63 0.47 20.35
N ASP A 258 -2.67 0.63 19.44
CA ASP A 258 -1.37 1.21 19.72
C ASP A 258 -1.48 2.58 20.41
N PHE A 259 -2.36 3.46 19.90
CA PHE A 259 -2.63 4.74 20.54
C PHE A 259 -3.15 4.59 21.97
N ARG A 260 -4.00 3.59 22.24
CA ARG A 260 -4.51 3.32 23.61
C ARG A 260 -3.40 2.87 24.53
N ILE A 261 -2.46 2.04 24.06
CA ILE A 261 -1.29 1.58 24.83
C ILE A 261 -0.43 2.78 25.22
N ILE A 262 -0.13 3.68 24.30
CA ILE A 262 0.73 4.87 24.57
C ILE A 262 0.04 5.85 25.53
N ARG A 263 -1.29 5.99 25.44
CA ARG A 263 -2.04 6.95 26.27
C ARG A 263 -2.18 6.52 27.73
N ASN A 264 -2.14 5.23 28.03
CA ASN A 264 -2.33 4.68 29.38
C ASN A 264 -1.01 4.58 30.15
#